data_3ea6b245a0b2597875677ee2db76938b
#
_entry.id   3ea6b245a0b2597875677ee2db76938b
#
_cell.length_a   1.000
_cell.length_b   1.000
_cell.length_c   1.000
_cell.angle_alpha   90.00
_cell.angle_beta   90.00
_cell.angle_gamma   90.00
#
_symmetry.space_group_name_H-M   'P 1'
#
loop_
_entity.id
_entity.type
_entity.pdbx_description
1 polymer ?
#
loop_
_entity_poly.entity_id
_entity_poly.type
_entity_poly.pdbx_seq_one_letter_code
_entity_poly.pdbx_strand_id
1 'polypeptide(L)'
;MHSIKTKITAMTVCIIVIAMIISTVLGIAAIQDIGNHDAEQTLLLLCETGRKDLNTYFRNVEQSVKTVAAYVEADLERVNDENLHAHMDRVSDVFQRLVYNTSGILTYYYRIDPEASENVKGFWYVNTDGSGFREHEVTDITDYDTDDTSALVWFTVPKATGNGVWLPPYITENLDVRVISYNEPISQWRVLRGHRY
;
A
#
# COMPACT_ATOMS: atom_id res chain seq x y z
N MET A 1 69.94 14.41 -45.21
CA MET A 1 70.16 13.20 -44.44
C MET A 1 69.85 13.52 -42.95
N HIS A 2 68.79 13.00 -42.41
CA HIS A 2 68.51 13.22 -40.97
C HIS A 2 69.50 12.45 -40.11
N SER A 3 70.08 13.10 -39.12
CA SER A 3 71.03 12.51 -38.14
C SER A 3 70.45 11.25 -37.49
N ILE A 4 71.26 10.24 -37.25
CA ILE A 4 70.85 9.01 -36.50
C ILE A 4 70.18 9.35 -35.16
N LYS A 5 70.66 10.39 -34.46
CA LYS A 5 70.07 10.89 -33.24
C LYS A 5 68.61 11.31 -33.41
N THR A 6 68.25 12.03 -34.47
CA THR A 6 66.88 12.47 -34.75
C THR A 6 65.95 11.29 -35.05
N LYS A 7 66.44 10.23 -35.74
CA LYS A 7 65.64 9.01 -35.96
C LYS A 7 65.34 8.26 -34.64
N ILE A 8 66.34 8.11 -33.80
CA ILE A 8 66.16 7.45 -32.49
C ILE A 8 65.20 8.23 -31.60
N THR A 9 65.34 9.55 -31.50
CA THR A 9 64.42 10.39 -30.70
C THR A 9 63.00 10.32 -31.24
N ALA A 10 62.80 10.41 -32.58
CA ALA A 10 61.49 10.28 -33.17
C ALA A 10 60.83 8.93 -32.90
N MET A 11 61.59 7.83 -33.01
CA MET A 11 61.10 6.48 -32.70
C MET A 11 60.70 6.34 -31.22
N THR A 12 61.50 6.86 -30.29
CA THR A 12 61.21 6.83 -28.86
C THR A 12 59.97 7.61 -28.52
N VAL A 13 59.79 8.80 -29.08
CA VAL A 13 58.59 9.62 -28.90
C VAL A 13 57.35 8.91 -29.45
N CYS A 14 57.43 8.30 -30.63
CA CYS A 14 56.31 7.53 -31.17
C CYS A 14 55.91 6.36 -30.28
N ILE A 15 56.86 5.61 -29.73
CA ILE A 15 56.56 4.51 -28.80
C ILE A 15 55.88 5.00 -27.56
N ILE A 16 56.35 6.10 -26.98
CA ILE A 16 55.74 6.70 -25.77
C ILE A 16 54.30 7.15 -26.05
N VAL A 17 54.06 7.83 -27.18
CA VAL A 17 52.73 8.28 -27.57
C VAL A 17 51.76 7.10 -27.75
N ILE A 18 52.23 6.04 -28.46
CA ILE A 18 51.41 4.82 -28.65
C ILE A 18 51.11 4.17 -27.30
N ALA A 19 52.07 4.05 -26.41
CA ALA A 19 51.86 3.49 -25.09
C ALA A 19 50.86 4.31 -24.27
N MET A 20 50.92 5.63 -24.32
CA MET A 20 49.94 6.52 -23.68
C MET A 20 48.51 6.35 -24.21
N ILE A 21 48.37 6.28 -25.55
CA ILE A 21 47.07 6.05 -26.19
C ILE A 21 46.46 4.72 -25.75
N ILE A 22 47.24 3.64 -25.78
CA ILE A 22 46.77 2.29 -25.37
C ILE A 22 46.35 2.32 -23.92
N SER A 23 47.18 2.89 -23.02
CA SER A 23 46.84 2.99 -21.58
C SER A 23 45.58 3.80 -21.33
N THR A 24 45.38 4.89 -22.05
CA THR A 24 44.18 5.72 -21.94
C THR A 24 42.91 4.99 -22.40
N VAL A 25 42.98 4.28 -23.54
CA VAL A 25 41.85 3.52 -24.05
C VAL A 25 41.45 2.38 -23.11
N LEU A 26 42.44 1.64 -22.59
CA LEU A 26 42.19 0.57 -21.60
C LEU A 26 41.63 1.13 -20.31
N GLY A 27 42.12 2.29 -19.84
CA GLY A 27 41.60 2.94 -18.64
C GLY A 27 40.17 3.41 -18.81
N ILE A 28 39.80 3.99 -19.94
CA ILE A 28 38.41 4.41 -20.22
C ILE A 28 37.48 3.18 -20.26
N ALA A 29 37.89 2.11 -20.96
CA ALA A 29 37.11 0.89 -21.07
C ALA A 29 36.85 0.25 -19.65
N ALA A 30 37.89 0.18 -18.83
CA ALA A 30 37.78 -0.36 -17.48
C ALA A 30 36.86 0.50 -16.58
N ILE A 31 36.95 1.84 -16.68
CA ILE A 31 36.08 2.75 -15.90
C ILE A 31 34.62 2.64 -16.35
N GLN A 32 34.37 2.50 -17.67
CA GLN A 32 33.01 2.32 -18.17
C GLN A 32 32.40 1.00 -17.72
N ASP A 33 33.17 -0.09 -17.76
CA ASP A 33 32.72 -1.41 -17.32
C ASP A 33 32.37 -1.42 -15.81
N ILE A 34 33.24 -0.89 -14.97
CA ILE A 34 33.02 -0.74 -13.53
C ILE A 34 31.81 0.17 -13.27
N GLY A 35 31.74 1.32 -13.95
CA GLY A 35 30.65 2.28 -13.76
C GLY A 35 29.27 1.72 -14.13
N ASN A 36 29.19 0.94 -15.22
CA ASN A 36 27.97 0.29 -15.64
C ASN A 36 27.54 -0.80 -14.64
N HIS A 37 28.48 -1.61 -14.20
CA HIS A 37 28.22 -2.67 -13.21
C HIS A 37 27.76 -2.11 -11.86
N ASP A 38 28.44 -1.09 -11.35
CA ASP A 38 28.05 -0.41 -10.10
C ASP A 38 26.68 0.27 -10.20
N ALA A 39 26.38 0.89 -11.35
CA ALA A 39 25.07 1.50 -11.60
C ALA A 39 23.95 0.44 -11.61
N GLU A 40 24.16 -0.69 -12.28
CA GLU A 40 23.20 -1.79 -12.32
C GLU A 40 22.97 -2.37 -10.92
N GLN A 41 24.01 -2.65 -10.16
CA GLN A 41 23.91 -3.14 -8.80
C GLN A 41 23.18 -2.15 -7.89
N THR A 42 23.47 -0.86 -8.00
CA THR A 42 22.81 0.18 -7.23
C THR A 42 21.32 0.24 -7.56
N LEU A 43 20.95 0.18 -8.83
CA LEU A 43 19.54 0.15 -9.24
C LEU A 43 18.81 -1.09 -8.71
N LEU A 44 19.42 -2.27 -8.80
CA LEU A 44 18.84 -3.50 -8.26
C LEU A 44 18.62 -3.42 -6.76
N LEU A 45 19.59 -2.90 -6.01
CA LEU A 45 19.47 -2.69 -4.56
C LEU A 45 18.35 -1.69 -4.21
N LEU A 46 18.24 -0.59 -4.94
CA LEU A 46 17.17 0.39 -4.75
C LEU A 46 15.79 -0.21 -5.04
N CYS A 47 15.66 -0.96 -6.13
CA CYS A 47 14.42 -1.66 -6.48
C CYS A 47 14.05 -2.71 -5.42
N GLU A 48 15.02 -3.48 -4.93
CA GLU A 48 14.78 -4.49 -3.90
C GLU A 48 14.39 -3.85 -2.56
N THR A 49 15.05 -2.77 -2.17
CA THR A 49 14.72 -2.01 -0.96
C THR A 49 13.31 -1.42 -1.06
N GLY A 50 12.99 -0.74 -2.16
CA GLY A 50 11.65 -0.21 -2.38
C GLY A 50 10.57 -1.29 -2.37
N ARG A 51 10.84 -2.47 -2.95
CA ARG A 51 9.93 -3.62 -2.89
C ARG A 51 9.73 -4.13 -1.46
N LYS A 52 10.80 -4.22 -0.66
CA LYS A 52 10.71 -4.63 0.75
C LYS A 52 9.92 -3.64 1.59
N ASP A 53 10.14 -2.34 1.39
CA ASP A 53 9.44 -1.28 2.11
C ASP A 53 7.95 -1.30 1.80
N LEU A 54 7.58 -1.40 0.52
CA LEU A 54 6.19 -1.53 0.10
C LEU A 54 5.52 -2.78 0.67
N ASN A 55 6.19 -3.94 0.60
CA ASN A 55 5.65 -5.18 1.16
C ASN A 55 5.46 -5.08 2.68
N THR A 56 6.40 -4.46 3.38
CA THR A 56 6.28 -4.22 4.83
C THR A 56 5.09 -3.32 5.14
N TYR A 57 4.93 -2.25 4.37
CA TYR A 57 3.79 -1.35 4.50
C TYR A 57 2.46 -2.09 4.31
N PHE A 58 2.29 -2.84 3.22
CA PHE A 58 1.06 -3.59 2.96
C PHE A 58 0.77 -4.63 4.05
N ARG A 59 1.79 -5.35 4.51
CA ARG A 59 1.64 -6.32 5.59
C ARG A 59 1.23 -5.67 6.91
N ASN A 60 1.76 -4.49 7.22
CA ASN A 60 1.39 -3.75 8.43
C ASN A 60 -0.07 -3.32 8.39
N VAL A 61 -0.53 -2.78 7.26
CA VAL A 61 -1.94 -2.40 7.07
C VAL A 61 -2.84 -3.63 7.19
N GLU A 62 -2.54 -4.70 6.48
CA GLU A 62 -3.30 -5.95 6.53
C GLU A 62 -3.39 -6.50 7.96
N GLN A 63 -2.25 -6.58 8.66
CA GLN A 63 -2.21 -7.07 10.04
C GLN A 63 -3.01 -6.17 10.99
N SER A 64 -2.95 -4.86 10.77
CA SER A 64 -3.70 -3.88 11.55
C SER A 64 -5.21 -4.09 11.38
N VAL A 65 -5.69 -4.21 10.14
CA VAL A 65 -7.10 -4.44 9.84
C VAL A 65 -7.57 -5.79 10.40
N LYS A 66 -6.80 -6.86 10.21
CA LYS A 66 -7.11 -8.19 10.79
C LYS A 66 -7.19 -8.17 12.31
N THR A 67 -6.33 -7.39 12.96
CA THR A 67 -6.37 -7.25 14.43
C THR A 67 -7.66 -6.57 14.88
N VAL A 68 -8.09 -5.51 14.18
CA VAL A 68 -9.38 -4.87 14.46
C VAL A 68 -10.54 -5.80 14.15
N ALA A 69 -10.49 -6.50 13.02
CA ALA A 69 -11.53 -7.46 12.64
C ALA A 69 -11.74 -8.54 13.72
N ALA A 70 -10.66 -9.12 14.22
CA ALA A 70 -10.73 -10.09 15.32
C ALA A 70 -11.32 -9.49 16.63
N TYR A 71 -10.99 -8.22 16.92
CA TYR A 71 -11.61 -7.52 18.06
C TYR A 71 -13.11 -7.30 17.83
N VAL A 72 -13.49 -6.86 16.63
CA VAL A 72 -14.89 -6.64 16.25
C VAL A 72 -15.69 -7.94 16.39
N GLU A 73 -15.18 -9.05 15.84
CA GLU A 73 -15.83 -10.36 15.94
C GLU A 73 -16.04 -10.79 17.40
N ALA A 74 -15.03 -10.64 18.24
CA ALA A 74 -15.12 -10.99 19.65
C ALA A 74 -16.11 -10.10 20.44
N ASP A 75 -16.21 -8.81 20.06
CA ASP A 75 -17.15 -7.88 20.70
C ASP A 75 -18.59 -8.13 20.20
N LEU A 76 -18.77 -8.49 18.92
CA LEU A 76 -20.08 -8.82 18.33
C LEU A 76 -20.78 -10.00 18.99
N GLU A 77 -20.05 -10.95 19.58
CA GLU A 77 -20.66 -12.07 20.35
C GLU A 77 -21.57 -11.60 21.51
N ARG A 78 -21.39 -10.36 21.95
CA ARG A 78 -22.10 -9.77 23.09
C ARG A 78 -23.07 -8.65 22.67
N VAL A 79 -23.23 -8.44 21.36
CA VAL A 79 -24.00 -7.33 20.81
C VAL A 79 -25.43 -7.77 20.46
N ASN A 80 -26.38 -6.90 20.77
CA ASN A 80 -27.77 -6.96 20.33
C ASN A 80 -28.18 -5.59 19.76
N ASP A 81 -29.39 -5.46 19.23
CA ASP A 81 -29.87 -4.22 18.63
C ASP A 81 -29.81 -3.02 19.59
N GLU A 82 -29.99 -3.24 20.90
CA GLU A 82 -30.03 -2.16 21.91
C GLU A 82 -28.61 -1.60 22.21
N ASN A 83 -27.56 -2.43 22.10
CA ASN A 83 -26.19 -2.02 22.44
C ASN A 83 -25.27 -1.87 21.21
N LEU A 84 -25.81 -1.95 20.00
CA LEU A 84 -25.05 -1.84 18.76
C LEU A 84 -24.31 -0.48 18.64
N HIS A 85 -24.93 0.63 19.10
CA HIS A 85 -24.25 1.93 19.14
C HIS A 85 -23.03 1.92 20.07
N ALA A 86 -23.14 1.33 21.25
CA ALA A 86 -22.02 1.19 22.17
C ALA A 86 -20.90 0.30 21.62
N HIS A 87 -21.24 -0.71 20.80
CA HIS A 87 -20.26 -1.47 20.03
C HIS A 87 -19.53 -0.58 19.02
N MET A 88 -20.25 0.25 18.27
CA MET A 88 -19.66 1.18 17.29
C MET A 88 -18.65 2.13 17.97
N ASP A 89 -18.99 2.68 19.14
CA ASP A 89 -18.10 3.57 19.88
C ASP A 89 -16.80 2.85 20.27
N ARG A 90 -16.91 1.63 20.80
CA ARG A 90 -15.73 0.83 21.20
C ARG A 90 -14.84 0.48 19.99
N VAL A 91 -15.45 0.09 18.88
CA VAL A 91 -14.73 -0.24 17.65
C VAL A 91 -14.05 1.00 17.08
N SER A 92 -14.74 2.15 17.08
CA SER A 92 -14.17 3.43 16.63
C SER A 92 -12.93 3.80 17.45
N ASP A 93 -12.99 3.67 18.79
CA ASP A 93 -11.85 3.92 19.68
C ASP A 93 -10.64 3.03 19.36
N VAL A 94 -10.88 1.74 19.08
CA VAL A 94 -9.81 0.80 18.73
C VAL A 94 -9.20 1.17 17.38
N PHE A 95 -10.02 1.47 16.37
CA PHE A 95 -9.55 1.92 15.06
C PHE A 95 -8.70 3.19 15.17
N GLN A 96 -9.19 4.19 15.91
CA GLN A 96 -8.49 5.45 16.09
C GLN A 96 -7.09 5.23 16.67
N ARG A 97 -6.95 4.44 17.74
CA ARG A 97 -5.66 4.13 18.36
C ARG A 97 -4.71 3.41 17.41
N LEU A 98 -5.23 2.48 16.62
CA LEU A 98 -4.44 1.71 15.68
C LEU A 98 -3.96 2.55 14.51
N VAL A 99 -4.82 3.39 13.95
CA VAL A 99 -4.51 4.25 12.81
C VAL A 99 -3.46 5.31 13.17
N TYR A 100 -3.47 5.84 14.38
CA TYR A 100 -2.40 6.74 14.84
C TYR A 100 -1.02 6.08 14.90
N ASN A 101 -0.97 4.76 15.02
CA ASN A 101 0.28 4.00 15.05
C ASN A 101 0.66 3.36 13.70
N THR A 102 -0.15 3.56 12.66
CA THR A 102 0.07 3.00 11.33
C THR A 102 0.27 4.12 10.33
N SER A 103 1.50 4.27 9.82
CA SER A 103 1.81 5.33 8.87
C SER A 103 1.11 5.15 7.52
N GLY A 104 0.74 6.27 6.87
CA GLY A 104 0.24 6.29 5.50
C GLY A 104 -1.22 5.88 5.33
N ILE A 105 -1.98 5.73 6.41
CA ILE A 105 -3.43 5.51 6.34
C ILE A 105 -4.11 6.82 5.94
N LEU A 106 -4.84 6.80 4.83
CA LEU A 106 -5.62 7.92 4.33
C LEU A 106 -7.05 7.91 4.88
N THR A 107 -7.62 6.73 5.00
CA THR A 107 -9.00 6.54 5.41
C THR A 107 -9.19 5.19 6.08
N TYR A 108 -10.15 5.11 6.98
CA TYR A 108 -10.62 3.86 7.55
C TYR A 108 -12.12 3.92 7.79
N TYR A 109 -12.77 2.78 7.72
CA TYR A 109 -14.20 2.65 7.90
C TYR A 109 -14.58 1.30 8.50
N TYR A 110 -15.72 1.28 9.15
CA TYR A 110 -16.43 0.08 9.55
C TYR A 110 -17.88 0.21 9.06
N ARG A 111 -18.31 -0.73 8.23
CA ARG A 111 -19.65 -0.72 7.63
C ARG A 111 -20.47 -1.88 8.15
N ILE A 112 -21.71 -1.57 8.53
CA ILE A 112 -22.71 -2.57 8.84
C ILE A 112 -23.51 -2.84 7.57
N ASP A 113 -23.73 -4.12 7.27
CA ASP A 113 -24.60 -4.54 6.16
C ASP A 113 -26.05 -4.11 6.49
N PRO A 114 -26.77 -3.45 5.57
CA PRO A 114 -28.18 -3.08 5.78
C PRO A 114 -29.07 -4.28 6.16
N GLU A 115 -28.71 -5.47 5.71
CA GLU A 115 -29.39 -6.69 6.13
C GLU A 115 -29.22 -7.02 7.63
N ALA A 116 -28.14 -6.55 8.25
CA ALA A 116 -27.88 -6.75 9.67
C ALA A 116 -28.52 -5.67 10.54
N SER A 117 -28.51 -4.40 10.10
CA SER A 117 -29.15 -3.29 10.78
C SER A 117 -29.54 -2.17 9.81
N GLU A 118 -30.80 -1.74 9.87
CA GLU A 118 -31.28 -0.60 9.10
C GLU A 118 -30.93 0.75 9.76
N ASN A 119 -30.70 0.75 11.07
CA ASN A 119 -30.53 1.97 11.87
C ASN A 119 -29.08 2.38 12.05
N VAL A 120 -28.14 1.44 11.96
CA VAL A 120 -26.71 1.67 12.19
C VAL A 120 -25.94 1.36 10.91
N LYS A 121 -25.44 2.40 10.26
CA LYS A 121 -24.72 2.28 8.99
C LYS A 121 -23.22 2.02 9.17
N GLY A 122 -22.66 2.34 10.33
CA GLY A 122 -21.22 2.29 10.57
C GLY A 122 -20.60 3.68 10.68
N PHE A 123 -19.28 3.77 10.54
CA PHE A 123 -18.53 5.03 10.52
C PHE A 123 -17.48 5.04 9.41
N TRP A 124 -17.07 6.24 9.03
CA TRP A 124 -16.02 6.49 8.06
C TRP A 124 -15.21 7.72 8.46
N TYR A 125 -13.87 7.57 8.54
CA TYR A 125 -12.94 8.63 8.88
C TYR A 125 -11.90 8.83 7.77
N VAL A 126 -11.56 10.09 7.50
CA VAL A 126 -10.72 10.50 6.39
C VAL A 126 -9.67 11.50 6.85
N ASN A 127 -8.45 11.39 6.33
CA ASN A 127 -7.34 12.32 6.53
C ASN A 127 -6.64 12.60 5.18
N THR A 128 -7.26 13.41 4.33
CA THR A 128 -6.73 13.75 3.00
C THR A 128 -5.72 14.89 3.02
N ASP A 129 -5.76 15.74 4.05
CA ASP A 129 -4.93 16.93 4.17
C ASP A 129 -3.78 16.80 5.20
N GLY A 130 -3.66 15.66 5.85
CA GLY A 130 -2.65 15.39 6.87
C GLY A 130 -2.91 16.08 8.22
N SER A 131 -4.05 16.76 8.40
CA SER A 131 -4.38 17.49 9.64
C SER A 131 -4.99 16.60 10.74
N GLY A 132 -5.22 15.34 10.44
CA GLY A 132 -5.84 14.36 11.31
C GLY A 132 -7.13 13.77 10.72
N PHE A 133 -7.60 12.69 11.34
CA PHE A 133 -8.80 12.02 10.88
C PHE A 133 -10.05 12.79 11.30
N ARG A 134 -10.95 12.98 10.35
CA ARG A 134 -12.28 13.59 10.55
C ARG A 134 -13.34 12.61 10.08
N GLU A 135 -14.45 12.57 10.81
CA GLU A 135 -15.60 11.79 10.40
C GLU A 135 -16.17 12.34 9.09
N HIS A 136 -16.48 11.42 8.20
CA HIS A 136 -17.08 11.69 6.90
C HIS A 136 -18.44 11.00 6.82
N GLU A 137 -19.35 11.56 6.02
CA GLU A 137 -20.64 10.94 5.78
C GLU A 137 -20.47 9.55 5.15
N VAL A 138 -21.17 8.60 5.71
CA VAL A 138 -21.12 7.20 5.30
C VAL A 138 -21.93 7.02 4.03
N THR A 139 -21.33 6.47 2.96
CA THR A 139 -22.02 6.16 1.72
C THR A 139 -23.30 5.35 1.97
N ASP A 140 -24.43 5.76 1.43
CA ASP A 140 -25.62 4.93 1.44
C ASP A 140 -25.46 3.79 0.45
N ILE A 141 -25.49 2.57 0.95
CA ILE A 141 -25.33 1.36 0.12
C ILE A 141 -26.68 0.69 -0.18
N THR A 142 -27.79 1.22 0.34
CA THR A 142 -29.13 0.64 0.15
C THR A 142 -29.65 0.84 -1.26
N ASP A 143 -29.14 1.83 -1.98
CA ASP A 143 -29.49 2.12 -3.37
C ASP A 143 -28.76 1.24 -4.40
N TYR A 144 -27.87 0.37 -3.93
CA TYR A 144 -27.02 -0.49 -4.77
C TYR A 144 -27.38 -1.96 -4.62
N ASP A 145 -27.23 -2.69 -5.72
CA ASP A 145 -27.24 -4.16 -5.68
C ASP A 145 -25.93 -4.65 -5.03
N THR A 146 -26.01 -5.13 -3.80
CA THR A 146 -24.82 -5.59 -3.05
C THR A 146 -24.29 -6.95 -3.50
N ASP A 147 -24.95 -7.62 -4.45
CA ASP A 147 -24.47 -8.85 -5.10
C ASP A 147 -23.68 -8.51 -6.38
N ASP A 148 -23.82 -7.31 -6.91
CA ASP A 148 -23.03 -6.80 -8.04
C ASP A 148 -21.63 -6.34 -7.58
N THR A 149 -20.62 -7.14 -7.87
CA THR A 149 -19.22 -6.83 -7.53
C THR A 149 -18.56 -5.78 -8.43
N SER A 150 -19.26 -5.24 -9.42
CA SER A 150 -18.77 -4.13 -10.27
C SER A 150 -18.99 -2.76 -9.62
N ALA A 151 -19.95 -2.65 -8.71
CA ALA A 151 -20.25 -1.45 -7.94
C ALA A 151 -19.82 -1.63 -6.49
N LEU A 152 -19.48 -0.52 -5.80
CA LEU A 152 -19.05 -0.51 -4.38
C LEU A 152 -18.02 -1.63 -4.07
N VAL A 153 -17.02 -1.77 -4.90
CA VAL A 153 -16.02 -2.88 -4.85
C VAL A 153 -15.42 -3.10 -3.46
N TRP A 154 -15.28 -2.02 -2.68
CA TRP A 154 -14.76 -2.06 -1.31
C TRP A 154 -15.69 -2.80 -0.32
N PHE A 155 -16.98 -2.93 -0.64
CA PHE A 155 -17.98 -3.64 0.15
C PHE A 155 -18.35 -4.99 -0.50
N THR A 156 -18.68 -4.98 -1.78
CA THR A 156 -19.23 -6.15 -2.50
C THR A 156 -18.21 -7.26 -2.73
N VAL A 157 -16.94 -6.92 -3.04
CA VAL A 157 -15.91 -7.92 -3.30
C VAL A 157 -15.54 -8.72 -2.04
N PRO A 158 -15.24 -8.10 -0.86
CA PRO A 158 -14.98 -8.87 0.36
C PRO A 158 -16.23 -9.64 0.82
N LYS A 159 -17.45 -9.10 0.66
CA LYS A 159 -18.70 -9.82 0.94
C LYS A 159 -18.83 -11.09 0.10
N ALA A 160 -18.60 -10.98 -1.19
CA ALA A 160 -18.72 -12.11 -2.14
C ALA A 160 -17.64 -13.18 -1.94
N THR A 161 -16.40 -12.76 -1.65
CA THR A 161 -15.26 -13.69 -1.47
C THR A 161 -15.24 -14.33 -0.08
N GLY A 162 -15.82 -13.69 0.92
CA GLY A 162 -15.73 -14.10 2.32
C GLY A 162 -14.32 -14.06 2.91
N ASN A 163 -13.40 -13.35 2.26
CA ASN A 163 -11.99 -13.24 2.65
C ASN A 163 -11.52 -11.80 2.58
N GLY A 164 -10.51 -11.50 3.38
CA GLY A 164 -9.81 -10.22 3.29
C GLY A 164 -9.13 -10.05 1.92
N VAL A 165 -9.30 -8.89 1.30
CA VAL A 165 -8.85 -8.63 -0.07
C VAL A 165 -8.21 -7.25 -0.21
N TRP A 166 -7.07 -7.22 -0.93
CA TRP A 166 -6.49 -6.00 -1.47
C TRP A 166 -7.19 -5.66 -2.79
N LEU A 167 -7.80 -4.48 -2.85
CA LEU A 167 -8.36 -3.97 -4.08
C LEU A 167 -7.28 -3.26 -4.91
N PRO A 168 -7.30 -3.40 -6.25
CA PRO A 168 -6.43 -2.64 -7.13
C PRO A 168 -6.69 -1.14 -6.96
N PRO A 169 -5.75 -0.25 -7.39
CA PRO A 169 -5.94 1.19 -7.30
C PRO A 169 -7.22 1.64 -8.00
N TYR A 170 -8.11 2.31 -7.26
CA TYR A 170 -9.35 2.90 -7.78
C TYR A 170 -9.52 4.34 -7.30
N ILE A 171 -10.38 5.11 -7.94
CA ILE A 171 -10.73 6.46 -7.52
C ILE A 171 -11.98 6.37 -6.64
N THR A 172 -11.89 6.95 -5.43
CA THR A 172 -13.06 7.08 -4.56
C THR A 172 -13.89 8.28 -5.04
N GLU A 173 -15.13 8.05 -5.44
CA GLU A 173 -16.01 9.10 -5.97
C GLU A 173 -16.20 10.24 -4.96
N ASN A 174 -16.30 9.93 -3.68
CA ASN A 174 -16.56 10.91 -2.62
C ASN A 174 -15.35 11.78 -2.24
N LEU A 175 -14.12 11.33 -2.52
CA LEU A 175 -12.89 12.04 -2.14
C LEU A 175 -12.06 12.51 -3.34
N ASP A 176 -12.42 12.04 -4.55
CA ASP A 176 -11.65 12.27 -5.79
C ASP A 176 -10.15 11.95 -5.65
N VAL A 177 -9.83 10.93 -4.86
CA VAL A 177 -8.44 10.46 -4.67
C VAL A 177 -8.30 9.00 -5.08
N ARG A 178 -7.12 8.69 -5.62
CA ARG A 178 -6.77 7.32 -5.95
C ARG A 178 -6.25 6.60 -4.71
N VAL A 179 -6.87 5.49 -4.38
CA VAL A 179 -6.55 4.67 -3.20
C VAL A 179 -6.27 3.22 -3.59
N ILE A 180 -5.52 2.55 -2.73
CA ILE A 180 -5.42 1.09 -2.63
C ILE A 180 -6.00 0.74 -1.27
N SER A 181 -6.94 -0.16 -1.19
CA SER A 181 -7.56 -0.52 0.09
C SER A 181 -7.46 -2.01 0.39
N TYR A 182 -7.28 -2.33 1.66
CA TYR A 182 -7.47 -3.66 2.21
C TYR A 182 -8.79 -3.71 2.96
N ASN A 183 -9.63 -4.68 2.64
CA ASN A 183 -10.97 -4.82 3.20
C ASN A 183 -11.13 -6.23 3.75
N GLU A 184 -11.49 -6.33 5.02
CA GLU A 184 -11.70 -7.59 5.74
C GLU A 184 -13.20 -7.75 6.03
N PRO A 185 -13.87 -8.81 5.56
CA PRO A 185 -15.26 -9.04 5.89
C PRO A 185 -15.37 -9.61 7.31
N ILE A 186 -16.37 -9.13 8.05
CA ILE A 186 -16.71 -9.65 9.38
C ILE A 186 -17.80 -10.70 9.23
N SER A 187 -17.50 -11.94 9.57
CA SER A 187 -18.37 -13.08 9.29
C SER A 187 -19.47 -13.34 10.34
N GLN A 188 -19.39 -12.72 11.50
CA GLN A 188 -20.32 -12.99 12.64
C GLN A 188 -21.64 -12.19 12.60
N TRP A 189 -21.89 -11.33 11.60
CA TRP A 189 -23.14 -10.59 11.46
C TRP A 189 -24.41 -11.50 11.46
N ARG A 190 -24.29 -12.79 11.16
CA ARG A 190 -25.38 -13.77 11.22
C ARG A 190 -25.97 -13.97 12.62
N VAL A 191 -25.22 -13.64 13.66
CA VAL A 191 -25.67 -13.78 15.06
C VAL A 191 -26.76 -12.77 15.38
N LEU A 192 -26.72 -11.57 14.79
CA LEU A 192 -27.74 -10.55 14.99
C LEU A 192 -29.11 -10.93 14.39
N ARG A 193 -29.13 -11.81 13.36
CA ARG A 193 -30.37 -12.35 12.78
C ARG A 193 -31.00 -13.50 13.57
N GLY A 194 -30.28 -14.13 14.47
CA GLY A 194 -30.69 -15.38 15.12
C GLY A 194 -31.83 -15.26 16.15
N HIS A 195 -32.35 -14.07 16.41
CA HIS A 195 -33.35 -13.82 17.44
C HIS A 195 -34.67 -13.20 16.96
N ARG A 196 -34.97 -13.28 15.66
CA ARG A 196 -36.35 -13.03 15.17
C ARG A 196 -37.08 -14.36 15.04
N TYR A 197 -37.68 -14.80 16.12
CA TYR A 197 -38.83 -15.71 16.13
C TYR A 197 -40.05 -14.97 16.63
#